data_e907e5cb482ff07d06132a16dbcd5799
#
_entry.id   e907e5cb482ff07d06132a16dbcd5799
#
_cell.length_a   1.000
_cell.length_b   1.000
_cell.length_c   1.000
_cell.angle_alpha   90.00
_cell.angle_beta   90.00
_cell.angle_gamma   90.00
#
_symmetry.space_group_name_H-M   'P 1'
#
loop_
_entity.id
_entity.type
_entity.pdbx_description
1 polymer ?
#
loop_
_entity_poly.entity_id
_entity_poly.type
_entity_poly.pdbx_seq_one_letter_code
_entity_poly.pdbx_strand_id
1 'polypeptide(L)'
;LNEDYHKGLQSALALEMIHTYSLIHDDLPAMDDDDYRRGKLTNHKVYGEWKAILAGDALLTKAFELVSNDDLIEDNVKVKVLQRLSKASGHIGMVGGQTLDMQSENQTVDLKTLESIHKAKTGALLTFAVMAAVDIAQVDQKTSHNLNEFSEHLGLMFQIKDDLLDVYGDEKKIGKAVGSDCLLYTSDAADERSSV
;
A
#
# COMPACT_ATOMS: atom_id res chain seq x y z
N LEU A 1 14.44 14.93 -9.25
CA LEU A 1 13.65 15.78 -10.16
C LEU A 1 14.03 17.27 -10.08
N ASN A 2 15.08 17.63 -9.33
CA ASN A 2 15.59 19.02 -9.15
C ASN A 2 14.58 20.04 -8.58
N GLU A 3 13.55 19.57 -7.90
CA GLU A 3 12.60 20.41 -7.18
C GLU A 3 12.96 20.54 -5.70
N ASP A 4 12.46 21.59 -5.06
CA ASP A 4 12.52 21.72 -3.60
C ASP A 4 11.71 20.58 -2.97
N TYR A 5 12.38 19.73 -2.18
CA TYR A 5 11.74 18.58 -1.52
C TYR A 5 10.60 18.99 -0.56
N HIS A 6 10.58 20.24 -0.08
CA HIS A 6 9.51 20.75 0.75
C HIS A 6 8.16 20.76 0.03
N LYS A 7 8.15 20.94 -1.30
CA LYS A 7 6.92 20.88 -2.10
C LYS A 7 6.24 19.49 -2.07
N GLY A 8 6.99 18.42 -1.82
CA GLY A 8 6.47 17.06 -1.73
C GLY A 8 6.08 16.63 -0.31
N LEU A 9 6.41 17.40 0.72
CA LEU A 9 6.31 16.97 2.11
C LEU A 9 4.86 16.65 2.51
N GLN A 10 3.89 17.51 2.17
CA GLN A 10 2.49 17.28 2.52
C GLN A 10 1.92 16.05 1.81
N SER A 11 2.30 15.83 0.56
CA SER A 11 1.91 14.64 -0.19
C SER A 11 2.52 13.35 0.39
N ALA A 12 3.77 13.40 0.85
CA ALA A 12 4.42 12.29 1.51
C ALA A 12 3.78 11.97 2.88
N LEU A 13 3.48 13.00 3.68
CA LEU A 13 2.75 12.84 4.95
C LEU A 13 1.33 12.29 4.73
N ALA A 14 0.63 12.76 3.68
CA ALA A 14 -0.68 12.24 3.32
C ALA A 14 -0.62 10.75 2.96
N LEU A 15 0.38 10.33 2.19
CA LEU A 15 0.60 8.91 1.88
C LEU A 15 0.85 8.09 3.15
N GLU A 16 1.70 8.58 4.06
CA GLU A 16 1.98 7.89 5.33
C GLU A 16 0.72 7.80 6.23
N MET A 17 -0.15 8.81 6.21
CA MET A 17 -1.44 8.75 6.91
C MET A 17 -2.37 7.69 6.30
N ILE A 18 -2.44 7.60 4.96
CA ILE A 18 -3.19 6.55 4.26
C ILE A 18 -2.63 5.17 4.64
N HIS A 19 -1.32 4.99 4.59
CA HIS A 19 -0.68 3.74 4.99
C HIS A 19 -0.93 3.42 6.47
N THR A 20 -0.81 4.39 7.36
CA THR A 20 -1.01 4.18 8.80
C THR A 20 -2.46 3.80 9.12
N TYR A 21 -3.45 4.47 8.52
CA TYR A 21 -4.84 4.10 8.77
C TYR A 21 -5.13 2.68 8.28
N SER A 22 -4.60 2.30 7.13
CA SER A 22 -4.83 0.96 6.60
C SER A 22 -4.29 -0.12 7.53
N LEU A 23 -3.11 0.08 8.11
CA LEU A 23 -2.55 -0.85 9.11
C LEU A 23 -3.37 -0.90 10.39
N ILE A 24 -3.89 0.25 10.88
CA ILE A 24 -4.74 0.28 12.08
C ILE A 24 -6.05 -0.49 11.85
N HIS A 25 -6.65 -0.35 10.67
CA HIS A 25 -7.88 -1.07 10.35
C HIS A 25 -7.63 -2.54 10.04
N ASP A 26 -6.53 -2.86 9.37
CA ASP A 26 -6.10 -4.24 9.08
C ASP A 26 -5.95 -5.07 10.36
N ASP A 27 -5.38 -4.49 11.41
CA ASP A 27 -5.18 -5.16 12.71
C ASP A 27 -6.47 -5.45 13.48
N LEU A 28 -7.64 -4.90 13.08
CA LEU A 28 -8.90 -5.06 13.83
C LEU A 28 -9.39 -6.51 13.84
N PRO A 29 -10.17 -6.92 14.88
CA PRO A 29 -10.73 -8.27 14.98
C PRO A 29 -11.63 -8.69 13.82
N ALA A 30 -12.20 -7.73 13.07
CA ALA A 30 -13.01 -7.99 11.89
C ALA A 30 -12.18 -8.15 10.60
N MET A 31 -10.86 -8.00 10.69
CA MET A 31 -9.87 -8.08 9.62
C MET A 31 -8.86 -9.18 9.98
N ASP A 32 -7.58 -8.87 10.11
CA ASP A 32 -6.51 -9.85 10.38
C ASP A 32 -6.46 -10.31 11.85
N ASP A 33 -7.13 -9.61 12.78
CA ASP A 33 -7.17 -9.84 14.23
C ASP A 33 -5.76 -9.94 14.88
N ASP A 34 -4.87 -9.05 14.46
CA ASP A 34 -3.49 -9.04 14.90
C ASP A 34 -3.33 -8.38 16.28
N ASP A 35 -2.71 -9.10 17.23
CA ASP A 35 -2.37 -8.57 18.55
C ASP A 35 -1.12 -7.69 18.54
N TYR A 36 -0.18 -7.96 17.65
CA TYR A 36 1.12 -7.30 17.57
C TYR A 36 1.46 -6.86 16.14
N ARG A 37 2.03 -5.65 16.03
CA ARG A 37 2.62 -5.12 14.80
C ARG A 37 3.99 -4.50 15.11
N ARG A 38 5.02 -4.95 14.40
CA ARG A 38 6.41 -4.49 14.61
C ARG A 38 6.86 -4.63 16.07
N GLY A 39 6.46 -5.72 16.74
CA GLY A 39 6.82 -6.03 18.12
C GLY A 39 6.11 -5.20 19.21
N LYS A 40 5.08 -4.41 18.84
CA LYS A 40 4.25 -3.64 19.76
C LYS A 40 2.80 -4.08 19.65
N LEU A 41 2.05 -3.95 20.73
CA LEU A 41 0.60 -4.17 20.70
C LEU A 41 -0.06 -3.25 19.67
N THR A 42 -1.02 -3.79 18.93
CA THR A 42 -1.80 -3.06 17.92
C THR A 42 -2.70 -2.00 18.55
N ASN A 43 -3.16 -1.06 17.73
CA ASN A 43 -3.91 0.10 18.21
C ASN A 43 -5.17 -0.32 18.99
N HIS A 44 -5.93 -1.29 18.44
CA HIS A 44 -7.16 -1.76 19.08
C HIS A 44 -6.90 -2.50 20.40
N LYS A 45 -5.77 -3.18 20.56
CA LYS A 45 -5.40 -3.83 21.85
C LYS A 45 -5.01 -2.82 22.93
N VAL A 46 -4.42 -1.68 22.54
CA VAL A 46 -4.02 -0.63 23.49
C VAL A 46 -5.19 0.28 23.84
N TYR A 47 -5.97 0.72 22.88
CA TYR A 47 -6.96 1.79 23.02
C TYR A 47 -8.41 1.34 22.90
N GLY A 48 -8.65 0.12 22.40
CA GLY A 48 -9.98 -0.43 22.11
C GLY A 48 -10.41 -0.22 20.64
N GLU A 49 -11.28 -1.10 20.14
CA GLU A 49 -11.67 -1.18 18.74
C GLU A 49 -12.29 0.11 18.18
N TRP A 50 -13.27 0.69 18.91
CA TRP A 50 -13.94 1.90 18.42
C TRP A 50 -12.98 3.10 18.26
N LYS A 51 -11.95 3.20 19.12
CA LYS A 51 -10.93 4.24 18.99
C LYS A 51 -10.02 3.98 17.80
N ALA A 52 -9.66 2.71 17.55
CA ALA A 52 -8.86 2.32 16.40
C ALA A 52 -9.61 2.64 15.09
N ILE A 53 -10.91 2.32 15.00
CA ILE A 53 -11.74 2.66 13.85
C ILE A 53 -11.73 4.18 13.60
N LEU A 54 -12.07 4.98 14.62
CA LEU A 54 -12.12 6.45 14.46
C LEU A 54 -10.75 7.09 14.21
N ALA A 55 -9.66 6.49 14.74
CA ALA A 55 -8.32 6.96 14.43
C ALA A 55 -7.97 6.74 12.96
N GLY A 56 -8.32 5.59 12.39
CA GLY A 56 -8.18 5.33 10.96
C GLY A 56 -9.00 6.30 10.10
N ASP A 57 -10.28 6.51 10.43
CA ASP A 57 -11.16 7.47 9.73
C ASP A 57 -10.58 8.90 9.75
N ALA A 58 -10.07 9.31 10.91
CA ALA A 58 -9.46 10.64 11.06
C ALA A 58 -8.18 10.78 10.23
N LEU A 59 -7.31 9.77 10.21
CA LEU A 59 -6.09 9.77 9.39
C LEU A 59 -6.42 9.80 7.90
N LEU A 60 -7.37 8.98 7.45
CA LEU A 60 -7.83 8.98 6.07
C LEU A 60 -8.29 10.38 5.64
N THR A 61 -9.16 11.01 6.42
CA THR A 61 -9.67 12.36 6.11
C THR A 61 -8.56 13.41 6.17
N LYS A 62 -7.67 13.32 7.17
CA LYS A 62 -6.54 14.24 7.34
C LYS A 62 -5.55 14.19 6.19
N ALA A 63 -5.35 13.04 5.55
CA ALA A 63 -4.50 12.91 4.37
C ALA A 63 -4.94 13.83 3.23
N PHE A 64 -6.25 13.88 2.95
CA PHE A 64 -6.80 14.79 1.92
C PHE A 64 -6.73 16.25 2.33
N GLU A 65 -6.96 16.56 3.61
CA GLU A 65 -6.84 17.91 4.15
C GLU A 65 -5.41 18.45 3.98
N LEU A 66 -4.37 17.63 4.25
CA LEU A 66 -2.98 18.04 4.10
C LEU A 66 -2.65 18.48 2.66
N VAL A 67 -3.02 17.65 1.67
CA VAL A 67 -2.74 17.97 0.27
C VAL A 67 -3.55 19.20 -0.18
N SER A 68 -4.81 19.31 0.23
CA SER A 68 -5.67 20.45 -0.17
C SER A 68 -5.19 21.79 0.38
N ASN A 69 -4.54 21.79 1.54
CA ASN A 69 -4.01 22.97 2.21
C ASN A 69 -2.50 23.22 1.95
N ASP A 70 -1.89 22.52 1.01
CA ASP A 70 -0.47 22.70 0.69
C ASP A 70 -0.25 24.00 -0.10
N ASP A 71 0.30 25.01 0.56
CA ASP A 71 0.56 26.33 -0.05
C ASP A 71 1.84 26.36 -0.90
N LEU A 72 2.62 25.27 -0.95
CA LEU A 72 3.86 25.18 -1.71
C LEU A 72 3.67 24.70 -3.15
N ILE A 73 2.48 24.18 -3.48
CA ILE A 73 2.12 23.71 -4.82
C ILE A 73 0.88 24.42 -5.36
N GLU A 74 0.81 24.58 -6.67
CA GLU A 74 -0.30 25.24 -7.35
C GLU A 74 -1.61 24.44 -7.24
N ASP A 75 -2.74 25.11 -7.28
CA ASP A 75 -4.07 24.48 -7.12
C ASP A 75 -4.36 23.40 -8.16
N ASN A 76 -3.93 23.60 -9.41
CA ASN A 76 -4.06 22.59 -10.47
C ASN A 76 -3.23 21.34 -10.18
N VAL A 77 -2.07 21.46 -9.50
CA VAL A 77 -1.22 20.36 -9.05
C VAL A 77 -1.86 19.67 -7.86
N LYS A 78 -2.38 20.43 -6.87
CA LYS A 78 -3.16 19.87 -5.74
C LYS A 78 -4.28 18.96 -6.22
N VAL A 79 -5.06 19.42 -7.21
CA VAL A 79 -6.16 18.63 -7.78
C VAL A 79 -5.65 17.31 -8.38
N LYS A 80 -4.55 17.31 -9.13
CA LYS A 80 -3.95 16.09 -9.68
C LYS A 80 -3.49 15.14 -8.59
N VAL A 81 -2.79 15.64 -7.59
CA VAL A 81 -2.31 14.83 -6.45
C VAL A 81 -3.49 14.24 -5.69
N LEU A 82 -4.55 14.99 -5.41
CA LEU A 82 -5.77 14.51 -4.76
C LEU A 82 -6.49 13.44 -5.59
N GLN A 83 -6.58 13.61 -6.90
CA GLN A 83 -7.13 12.59 -7.81
C GLN A 83 -6.33 11.28 -7.75
N ARG A 84 -4.99 11.38 -7.75
CA ARG A 84 -4.13 10.19 -7.61
C ARG A 84 -4.26 9.55 -6.25
N LEU A 85 -4.27 10.34 -5.17
CA LEU A 85 -4.40 9.85 -3.81
C LEU A 85 -5.72 9.10 -3.63
N SER A 86 -6.84 9.69 -4.07
CA SER A 86 -8.16 9.07 -3.97
C SER A 86 -8.26 7.78 -4.80
N LYS A 87 -7.64 7.76 -5.99
CA LYS A 87 -7.59 6.56 -6.82
C LYS A 87 -6.75 5.46 -6.16
N ALA A 88 -5.55 5.82 -5.66
CA ALA A 88 -4.62 4.86 -5.07
C ALA A 88 -5.11 4.28 -3.74
N SER A 89 -5.78 5.08 -2.90
CA SER A 89 -6.33 4.63 -1.61
C SER A 89 -7.73 4.02 -1.69
N GLY A 90 -8.48 4.29 -2.76
CA GLY A 90 -9.90 3.98 -2.88
C GLY A 90 -10.21 2.55 -3.37
N HIS A 91 -11.47 2.39 -3.83
CA HIS A 91 -12.06 1.10 -4.23
C HIS A 91 -11.39 0.40 -5.42
N ILE A 92 -10.66 1.13 -6.26
CA ILE A 92 -9.87 0.55 -7.38
C ILE A 92 -8.38 0.46 -7.06
N GLY A 93 -7.97 0.92 -5.90
CA GLY A 93 -6.61 0.87 -5.37
C GLY A 93 -6.56 0.01 -4.10
N MET A 94 -5.92 0.54 -3.05
CA MET A 94 -5.63 -0.20 -1.82
C MET A 94 -6.86 -0.85 -1.16
N VAL A 95 -7.97 -0.12 -1.01
CA VAL A 95 -9.20 -0.68 -0.40
C VAL A 95 -9.79 -1.80 -1.28
N GLY A 96 -9.79 -1.62 -2.60
CA GLY A 96 -10.21 -2.68 -3.52
C GLY A 96 -9.30 -3.90 -3.47
N GLY A 97 -7.99 -3.68 -3.39
CA GLY A 97 -7.00 -4.75 -3.23
C GLY A 97 -7.19 -5.51 -1.93
N GLN A 98 -7.40 -4.81 -0.81
CA GLN A 98 -7.71 -5.42 0.48
C GLN A 98 -9.01 -6.25 0.44
N THR A 99 -10.05 -5.74 -0.25
CA THR A 99 -11.30 -6.50 -0.43
C THR A 99 -11.08 -7.81 -1.18
N LEU A 100 -10.28 -7.77 -2.25
CA LEU A 100 -9.95 -8.99 -3.02
C LEU A 100 -9.09 -9.95 -2.20
N ASP A 101 -8.16 -9.44 -1.42
CA ASP A 101 -7.30 -10.21 -0.52
C ASP A 101 -8.14 -10.99 0.50
N MET A 102 -8.99 -10.30 1.26
CA MET A 102 -9.94 -10.91 2.22
C MET A 102 -10.86 -11.95 1.58
N GLN A 103 -11.36 -11.69 0.35
CA GLN A 103 -12.18 -12.64 -0.40
C GLN A 103 -11.40 -13.88 -0.84
N SER A 104 -10.09 -13.76 -0.99
CA SER A 104 -9.20 -14.82 -1.45
C SER A 104 -8.65 -15.67 -0.30
N GLU A 105 -8.87 -15.27 0.95
CA GLU A 105 -8.49 -16.06 2.12
C GLU A 105 -9.08 -17.47 2.07
N ASN A 106 -8.26 -18.45 2.39
CA ASN A 106 -8.62 -19.87 2.37
C ASN A 106 -9.07 -20.39 0.99
N GLN A 107 -8.71 -19.70 -0.11
CA GLN A 107 -9.00 -20.13 -1.47
C GLN A 107 -7.69 -20.23 -2.28
N THR A 108 -7.65 -21.18 -3.21
CA THR A 108 -6.58 -21.23 -4.20
C THR A 108 -6.91 -20.22 -5.31
N VAL A 109 -6.10 -19.18 -5.45
CA VAL A 109 -6.24 -18.18 -6.51
C VAL A 109 -5.21 -18.40 -7.60
N ASP A 110 -5.52 -18.01 -8.85
CA ASP A 110 -4.57 -18.04 -9.93
C ASP A 110 -3.55 -16.88 -9.84
N LEU A 111 -2.42 -17.01 -10.51
CA LEU A 111 -1.34 -16.01 -10.51
C LEU A 111 -1.84 -14.62 -10.95
N LYS A 112 -2.77 -14.56 -11.91
CA LYS A 112 -3.31 -13.29 -12.41
C LYS A 112 -4.13 -12.57 -11.34
N THR A 113 -4.91 -13.31 -10.58
CA THR A 113 -5.69 -12.77 -9.44
C THR A 113 -4.74 -12.28 -8.36
N LEU A 114 -3.70 -13.05 -8.00
CA LEU A 114 -2.68 -12.67 -7.04
C LEU A 114 -1.95 -11.37 -7.47
N GLU A 115 -1.49 -11.29 -8.72
CA GLU A 115 -0.87 -10.06 -9.25
C GLU A 115 -1.82 -8.85 -9.17
N SER A 116 -3.13 -9.06 -9.38
CA SER A 116 -4.12 -7.99 -9.31
C SER A 116 -4.30 -7.49 -7.88
N ILE A 117 -4.32 -8.39 -6.89
CA ILE A 117 -4.34 -8.07 -5.46
C ILE A 117 -3.10 -7.25 -5.10
N HIS A 118 -1.91 -7.74 -5.46
CA HIS A 118 -0.64 -7.08 -5.16
C HIS A 118 -0.55 -5.67 -5.79
N LYS A 119 -0.94 -5.52 -7.05
CA LYS A 119 -0.97 -4.22 -7.74
C LYS A 119 -1.92 -3.24 -7.07
N ALA A 120 -3.07 -3.70 -6.62
CA ALA A 120 -4.07 -2.84 -5.99
C ALA A 120 -3.73 -2.56 -4.51
N LYS A 121 -3.52 -3.59 -3.69
CA LYS A 121 -3.31 -3.46 -2.23
C LYS A 121 -2.04 -2.65 -1.91
N THR A 122 -0.93 -2.93 -2.57
CA THR A 122 0.39 -2.34 -2.27
C THR A 122 0.90 -1.45 -3.40
N GLY A 123 0.84 -1.93 -4.64
CA GLY A 123 1.41 -1.24 -5.81
C GLY A 123 0.81 0.13 -6.05
N ALA A 124 -0.48 0.31 -5.80
CA ALA A 124 -1.16 1.59 -6.01
C ALA A 124 -0.58 2.73 -5.16
N LEU A 125 -0.25 2.48 -3.89
CA LEU A 125 0.36 3.48 -3.01
C LEU A 125 1.82 3.77 -3.38
N LEU A 126 2.58 2.76 -3.80
CA LEU A 126 3.96 2.96 -4.30
C LEU A 126 3.96 3.78 -5.60
N THR A 127 3.02 3.50 -6.51
CA THR A 127 2.83 4.30 -7.72
C THR A 127 2.43 5.74 -7.37
N PHE A 128 1.55 5.93 -6.39
CA PHE A 128 1.20 7.28 -5.92
C PHE A 128 2.44 8.05 -5.45
N ALA A 129 3.34 7.44 -4.67
CA ALA A 129 4.55 8.11 -4.16
C ALA A 129 5.41 8.70 -5.29
N VAL A 130 5.61 7.92 -6.37
CA VAL A 130 6.40 8.36 -7.52
C VAL A 130 5.64 9.40 -8.35
N MET A 131 4.37 9.14 -8.63
CA MET A 131 3.59 9.97 -9.56
C MET A 131 3.11 11.29 -8.93
N ALA A 132 2.98 11.39 -7.62
CA ALA A 132 2.78 12.67 -6.94
C ALA A 132 4.01 13.59 -7.14
N ALA A 133 5.22 13.03 -7.00
CA ALA A 133 6.45 13.80 -7.27
C ALA A 133 6.57 14.22 -8.75
N VAL A 134 6.11 13.38 -9.68
CA VAL A 134 6.03 13.72 -11.12
C VAL A 134 5.10 14.90 -11.38
N ASP A 135 3.91 14.89 -10.76
CA ASP A 135 2.94 16.00 -10.92
C ASP A 135 3.45 17.30 -10.27
N ILE A 136 4.09 17.21 -9.11
CA ILE A 136 4.66 18.37 -8.40
C ILE A 136 5.82 18.97 -9.20
N ALA A 137 6.69 18.14 -9.74
CA ALA A 137 7.84 18.60 -10.53
C ALA A 137 7.47 18.97 -11.98
N GLN A 138 6.24 18.72 -12.41
CA GLN A 138 5.72 19.05 -13.75
C GLN A 138 6.67 18.59 -14.88
N VAL A 139 7.20 17.37 -14.77
CA VAL A 139 8.13 16.80 -15.74
C VAL A 139 7.49 16.59 -17.11
N ASP A 140 8.33 16.43 -18.15
CA ASP A 140 7.86 16.12 -19.49
C ASP A 140 7.15 14.75 -19.58
N GLN A 141 6.36 14.56 -20.63
CA GLN A 141 5.52 13.37 -20.82
C GLN A 141 6.35 12.07 -20.89
N LYS A 142 7.54 12.09 -21.49
CA LYS A 142 8.40 10.91 -21.62
C LYS A 142 8.94 10.50 -20.25
N THR A 143 9.42 11.46 -19.47
CA THR A 143 9.89 11.23 -18.09
C THR A 143 8.75 10.72 -17.22
N SER A 144 7.56 11.31 -17.32
CA SER A 144 6.36 10.86 -16.61
C SER A 144 6.01 9.41 -16.95
N HIS A 145 6.03 9.04 -18.23
CA HIS A 145 5.75 7.65 -18.66
C HIS A 145 6.76 6.66 -18.08
N ASN A 146 8.06 6.94 -18.23
CA ASN A 146 9.11 6.07 -17.71
C ASN A 146 9.04 5.89 -16.18
N LEU A 147 8.72 6.96 -15.43
CA LEU A 147 8.56 6.89 -13.98
C LEU A 147 7.30 6.13 -13.56
N ASN A 148 6.24 6.19 -14.36
CA ASN A 148 5.05 5.36 -14.12
C ASN A 148 5.39 3.88 -14.29
N GLU A 149 6.02 3.48 -15.40
CA GLU A 149 6.45 2.09 -15.62
C GLU A 149 7.40 1.62 -14.51
N PHE A 150 8.38 2.45 -14.13
CA PHE A 150 9.27 2.16 -13.02
C PHE A 150 8.50 1.88 -11.72
N SER A 151 7.51 2.71 -11.39
CA SER A 151 6.73 2.57 -10.16
C SER A 151 5.88 1.29 -10.13
N GLU A 152 5.32 0.89 -11.28
CA GLU A 152 4.55 -0.35 -11.41
C GLU A 152 5.45 -1.58 -11.19
N HIS A 153 6.63 -1.61 -11.80
CA HIS A 153 7.60 -2.68 -11.61
C HIS A 153 8.17 -2.71 -10.18
N LEU A 154 8.39 -1.54 -9.57
CA LEU A 154 8.82 -1.45 -8.18
C LEU A 154 7.78 -2.06 -7.22
N GLY A 155 6.50 -1.77 -7.46
CA GLY A 155 5.40 -2.33 -6.67
C GLY A 155 5.33 -3.85 -6.76
N LEU A 156 5.45 -4.39 -7.97
CA LEU A 156 5.48 -5.85 -8.18
C LEU A 156 6.69 -6.50 -7.51
N MET A 157 7.88 -5.92 -7.69
CA MET A 157 9.12 -6.44 -7.08
C MET A 157 9.04 -6.41 -5.54
N PHE A 158 8.46 -5.36 -4.97
CA PHE A 158 8.28 -5.24 -3.53
C PHE A 158 7.43 -6.40 -2.99
N GLN A 159 6.32 -6.70 -3.66
CA GLN A 159 5.42 -7.76 -3.25
C GLN A 159 6.04 -9.15 -3.41
N ILE A 160 6.68 -9.45 -4.54
CA ILE A 160 7.40 -10.73 -4.73
C ILE A 160 8.44 -10.92 -3.62
N LYS A 161 9.15 -9.86 -3.24
CA LYS A 161 10.10 -9.91 -2.14
C LYS A 161 9.42 -10.20 -0.79
N ASP A 162 8.26 -9.61 -0.55
CA ASP A 162 7.50 -9.81 0.70
C ASP A 162 7.02 -11.26 0.79
N ASP A 163 6.48 -11.80 -0.30
CA ASP A 163 6.07 -13.21 -0.43
C ASP A 163 7.25 -14.17 -0.16
N LEU A 164 8.41 -13.92 -0.78
CA LEU A 164 9.61 -14.71 -0.54
C LEU A 164 10.09 -14.64 0.92
N LEU A 165 9.97 -13.50 1.57
CA LEU A 165 10.32 -13.34 2.97
C LEU A 165 9.34 -14.06 3.88
N ASP A 166 8.07 -14.16 3.51
CA ASP A 166 7.07 -14.92 4.27
C ASP A 166 7.36 -16.44 4.22
N VAL A 167 7.92 -16.97 3.12
CA VAL A 167 8.29 -18.39 2.99
C VAL A 167 9.65 -18.70 3.58
N TYR A 168 10.67 -17.91 3.26
CA TYR A 168 12.07 -18.20 3.54
C TYR A 168 12.69 -17.34 4.64
N GLY A 169 11.93 -16.45 5.22
CA GLY A 169 12.43 -15.48 6.18
C GLY A 169 12.66 -16.04 7.58
N ASP A 170 13.45 -15.34 8.38
CA ASP A 170 13.69 -15.61 9.79
C ASP A 170 12.68 -14.79 10.63
N GLU A 171 11.76 -15.46 11.32
CA GLU A 171 10.72 -14.83 12.15
C GLU A 171 11.27 -13.77 13.11
N LYS A 172 12.48 -14.00 13.66
CA LYS A 172 13.13 -13.04 14.56
C LYS A 172 13.58 -11.75 13.86
N LYS A 173 13.84 -11.82 12.56
CA LYS A 173 14.26 -10.65 11.77
C LYS A 173 13.08 -9.92 11.13
N ILE A 174 12.03 -10.65 10.78
CA ILE A 174 10.83 -10.12 10.12
C ILE A 174 9.86 -9.52 11.14
N GLY A 175 9.78 -10.10 12.35
CA GLY A 175 8.92 -9.62 13.45
C GLY A 175 7.45 -10.01 13.31
N LYS A 176 7.13 -10.96 12.39
CA LYS A 176 5.83 -11.66 12.29
C LYS A 176 6.05 -13.16 12.08
N ALA A 177 5.03 -13.97 12.32
CA ALA A 177 5.06 -15.40 12.03
C ALA A 177 5.27 -15.63 10.52
N VAL A 178 6.06 -16.64 10.17
CA VAL A 178 6.30 -17.07 8.78
C VAL A 178 5.18 -17.99 8.33
N GLY A 179 4.74 -17.88 7.06
CA GLY A 179 3.69 -18.72 6.49
C GLY A 179 2.27 -18.30 6.86
N SER A 180 2.07 -17.03 7.24
CA SER A 180 0.73 -16.48 7.50
C SER A 180 -0.02 -16.09 6.24
N ASP A 181 0.69 -15.78 5.13
CA ASP A 181 0.08 -15.43 3.85
C ASP A 181 -0.19 -16.71 3.04
N CYS A 182 -1.42 -17.20 3.07
CA CYS A 182 -1.87 -18.47 2.46
C CYS A 182 -1.77 -18.50 0.91
N LEU A 183 -1.33 -17.41 0.28
CA LEU A 183 -1.31 -17.24 -1.18
C LEU A 183 -0.12 -17.90 -1.89
N LEU A 184 0.92 -18.32 -1.17
CA LEU A 184 2.17 -18.82 -1.75
C LEU A 184 2.13 -20.30 -2.19
N TYR A 185 1.12 -21.06 -1.79
CA TYR A 185 0.98 -22.45 -2.22
C TYR A 185 0.79 -22.61 -3.75
N THR A 186 0.49 -21.51 -4.46
CA THR A 186 0.31 -21.52 -5.92
C THR A 186 1.57 -21.23 -6.73
N SER A 187 2.56 -20.54 -6.17
CA SER A 187 3.84 -20.28 -6.87
C SER A 187 4.75 -21.53 -6.88
N ASP A 188 4.72 -22.34 -5.83
CA ASP A 188 5.50 -23.59 -5.74
C ASP A 188 5.00 -24.66 -6.72
N ALA A 189 3.67 -24.71 -6.97
CA ALA A 189 3.07 -25.63 -7.94
C ALA A 189 3.41 -25.30 -9.41
N ALA A 190 3.88 -24.09 -9.72
CA ALA A 190 4.28 -23.68 -11.06
C ALA A 190 5.72 -24.12 -11.38
N ASP A 191 6.59 -24.23 -10.38
CA ASP A 191 8.00 -24.60 -10.54
C ASP A 191 8.17 -26.12 -10.76
N GLU A 192 7.31 -26.97 -10.17
CA GLU A 192 7.33 -28.42 -10.39
C GLU A 192 6.89 -28.85 -11.80
N ARG A 193 6.17 -27.97 -12.56
CA ARG A 193 5.74 -28.28 -13.94
C ARG A 193 6.77 -27.97 -15.01
N SER A 194 7.85 -27.28 -14.68
CA SER A 194 8.93 -26.95 -15.62
C SER A 194 10.09 -27.93 -15.61
N SER A 195 10.00 -29.01 -14.84
CA SER A 195 11.05 -30.07 -14.72
C SER A 195 10.64 -31.44 -15.27
N VAL A 196 9.77 -31.47 -16.32
CA VAL A 196 9.50 -32.68 -17.12
C VAL A 196 9.76 -32.41 -18.60
#